data_53cfaeb5b831beb9f4734f56637c68b3
#
_entry.id   53cfaeb5b831beb9f4734f56637c68b3
#
_cell.length_a   1.000
_cell.length_b   1.000
_cell.length_c   1.000
_cell.angle_alpha   90.00
_cell.angle_beta   90.00
_cell.angle_gamma   90.00
#
_symmetry.space_group_name_H-M   'P 1'
#
loop_
_entity.id
_entity.type
_entity.pdbx_description
1 polymer ?
#
loop_
_entity_poly.entity_id
_entity_poly.type
_entity_poly.pdbx_seq_one_letter_code
_entity_poly.pdbx_strand_id
1 'polypeptide(L)'
;KKTSITVACSRWEEPFGRTSLEASANGCAVIITNKGGLPETVTDAKILNSLSIKNLVNTLNLLIKNSNLRLKLQTLSIKNFYLTHNYVSSKIDNYRFEKLNLNKKIFLKLKEKNLRILHVTNFNERLDGRLFFNTGRRINNGFIRLGHSVLGFSDRDIQKYYKSIRDFKGSKVLNDKLKKTCYNYKPDIVVIGHADLISKKQIEELKEENPNTKFCQWFLDPLNKKGPDFERNKKRI
;
A
#
# COMPACT_ATOMS: atom_id res chain seq x y z
N LYS A 1 14.16 -4.00 -27.01
CA LYS A 1 13.29 -4.96 -26.29
C LYS A 1 13.59 -6.38 -26.71
N LYS A 2 13.77 -7.29 -25.72
CA LYS A 2 14.12 -8.71 -25.99
C LYS A 2 12.94 -9.67 -25.78
N THR A 3 11.80 -9.21 -25.21
CA THR A 3 10.65 -10.06 -24.88
C THR A 3 9.47 -9.78 -25.80
N SER A 4 8.96 -10.81 -26.48
CA SER A 4 7.83 -10.72 -27.40
C SER A 4 6.53 -11.27 -26.78
N ILE A 5 6.64 -12.24 -25.89
CA ILE A 5 5.51 -12.87 -25.21
C ILE A 5 5.76 -12.83 -23.70
N THR A 6 4.75 -12.47 -22.94
CA THR A 6 4.81 -12.49 -21.47
C THR A 6 3.66 -13.34 -20.92
N VAL A 7 3.96 -14.13 -19.91
CA VAL A 7 2.98 -14.97 -19.21
C VAL A 7 2.83 -14.44 -17.78
N ALA A 8 1.62 -13.99 -17.42
CA ALA A 8 1.27 -13.53 -16.09
C ALA A 8 0.05 -14.29 -15.56
N CYS A 9 0.27 -15.55 -15.19
CA CYS A 9 -0.80 -16.44 -14.74
C CYS A 9 -0.81 -16.56 -13.21
N SER A 10 -1.98 -16.43 -12.61
CA SER A 10 -2.21 -16.59 -11.18
C SER A 10 -3.19 -17.73 -10.89
N ARG A 11 -2.97 -18.44 -9.77
CA ARG A 11 -3.91 -19.43 -9.22
C ARG A 11 -4.92 -18.83 -8.27
N TRP A 12 -4.62 -17.66 -7.72
CA TRP A 12 -5.47 -16.92 -6.80
C TRP A 12 -5.95 -15.60 -7.42
N GLU A 13 -6.87 -14.94 -6.75
CA GLU A 13 -7.39 -13.64 -7.17
C GLU A 13 -6.27 -12.59 -7.00
N GLU A 14 -5.65 -12.21 -8.10
CA GLU A 14 -4.58 -11.23 -8.13
C GLU A 14 -5.14 -9.83 -7.88
N PRO A 15 -4.66 -9.06 -6.91
CA PRO A 15 -5.22 -7.73 -6.62
C PRO A 15 -5.11 -6.75 -7.79
N PHE A 16 -4.03 -6.78 -8.55
CA PHE A 16 -3.81 -5.84 -9.66
C PHE A 16 -3.09 -6.44 -10.86
N GLY A 17 -1.91 -7.07 -10.68
CA GLY A 17 -1.14 -7.67 -11.78
C GLY A 17 -0.19 -6.69 -12.50
N ARG A 18 0.76 -6.10 -11.78
CA ARG A 18 1.76 -5.18 -12.37
C ARG A 18 2.53 -5.76 -13.55
N THR A 19 2.87 -7.05 -13.51
CA THR A 19 3.63 -7.71 -14.57
C THR A 19 2.87 -7.70 -15.90
N SER A 20 1.57 -7.97 -15.89
CA SER A 20 0.74 -7.93 -17.10
C SER A 20 0.56 -6.51 -17.62
N LEU A 21 0.37 -5.53 -16.72
CA LEU A 21 0.29 -4.12 -17.06
C LEU A 21 1.57 -3.62 -17.76
N GLU A 22 2.72 -3.84 -17.14
CA GLU A 22 4.02 -3.41 -17.66
C GLU A 22 4.35 -4.10 -19.00
N ALA A 23 4.02 -5.38 -19.14
CA ALA A 23 4.19 -6.11 -20.39
C ALA A 23 3.31 -5.55 -21.51
N SER A 24 2.03 -5.28 -21.21
CA SER A 24 1.08 -4.68 -22.16
C SER A 24 1.53 -3.29 -22.61
N ALA A 25 1.87 -2.41 -21.66
CA ALA A 25 2.39 -1.07 -21.93
C ALA A 25 3.67 -1.08 -22.79
N ASN A 26 4.42 -2.17 -22.72
CA ASN A 26 5.64 -2.36 -23.49
C ASN A 26 5.43 -3.16 -24.79
N GLY A 27 4.20 -3.44 -25.20
CA GLY A 27 3.89 -4.12 -26.46
C GLY A 27 4.33 -5.58 -26.50
N CYS A 28 4.22 -6.30 -25.40
CA CYS A 28 4.33 -7.75 -25.40
C CYS A 28 2.96 -8.37 -25.74
N ALA A 29 2.95 -9.53 -26.39
CA ALA A 29 1.76 -10.37 -26.45
C ALA A 29 1.60 -11.03 -25.07
N VAL A 30 0.54 -10.69 -24.35
CA VAL A 30 0.38 -11.11 -22.95
C VAL A 30 -0.57 -12.29 -22.86
N ILE A 31 -0.22 -13.29 -22.02
CA ILE A 31 -1.08 -14.40 -21.64
C ILE A 31 -1.38 -14.25 -20.15
N ILE A 32 -2.66 -14.26 -19.79
CA ILE A 32 -3.12 -14.15 -18.40
C ILE A 32 -4.14 -15.24 -18.06
N THR A 33 -4.38 -15.44 -16.76
CA THR A 33 -5.58 -16.13 -16.27
C THR A 33 -6.67 -15.10 -15.95
N ASN A 34 -7.93 -15.53 -16.01
CA ASN A 34 -9.07 -14.73 -15.58
C ASN A 34 -9.18 -14.75 -14.04
N LYS A 35 -8.24 -14.09 -13.34
CA LYS A 35 -8.12 -14.08 -11.88
C LYS A 35 -7.92 -12.68 -11.32
N GLY A 36 -8.88 -12.26 -10.47
CA GLY A 36 -8.85 -10.96 -9.82
C GLY A 36 -8.73 -9.79 -10.81
N GLY A 37 -7.80 -8.88 -10.55
CA GLY A 37 -7.55 -7.70 -11.36
C GLY A 37 -6.72 -7.93 -12.63
N LEU A 38 -6.24 -9.14 -12.92
CA LEU A 38 -5.43 -9.39 -14.11
C LEU A 38 -6.11 -8.95 -15.42
N PRO A 39 -7.40 -9.25 -15.69
CA PRO A 39 -8.06 -8.83 -16.91
C PRO A 39 -8.17 -7.29 -17.05
N GLU A 40 -8.17 -6.56 -15.93
CA GLU A 40 -8.27 -5.10 -15.93
C GLU A 40 -6.96 -4.41 -16.32
N THR A 41 -5.84 -5.12 -16.27
CA THR A 41 -4.51 -4.58 -16.55
C THR A 41 -4.08 -4.69 -18.01
N VAL A 42 -4.89 -5.35 -18.84
CA VAL A 42 -4.58 -5.59 -20.26
C VAL A 42 -5.78 -5.25 -21.12
N THR A 43 -5.53 -4.77 -22.35
CA THR A 43 -6.59 -4.50 -23.33
C THR A 43 -6.69 -5.61 -24.36
N ASP A 44 -5.55 -6.18 -24.75
CA ASP A 44 -5.43 -7.15 -25.82
C ASP A 44 -4.50 -8.30 -25.41
N ALA A 45 -5.04 -9.25 -24.66
CA ALA A 45 -4.31 -10.40 -24.16
C ALA A 45 -4.98 -11.74 -24.52
N LYS A 46 -4.25 -12.82 -24.40
CA LYS A 46 -4.81 -14.16 -24.40
C LYS A 46 -5.18 -14.56 -22.98
N ILE A 47 -6.47 -14.68 -22.72
CA ILE A 47 -7.00 -15.11 -21.42
C ILE A 47 -7.16 -16.63 -21.45
N LEU A 48 -6.56 -17.33 -20.52
CA LEU A 48 -6.69 -18.76 -20.37
C LEU A 48 -8.04 -19.11 -19.71
N ASN A 49 -8.83 -19.94 -20.34
CA ASN A 49 -10.11 -20.42 -19.81
C ASN A 49 -9.92 -21.27 -18.52
N SER A 50 -8.81 -22.00 -18.45
CA SER A 50 -8.39 -22.71 -17.25
C SER A 50 -6.87 -22.72 -17.14
N LEU A 51 -6.36 -22.65 -15.92
CA LEU A 51 -4.92 -22.75 -15.63
C LEU A 51 -4.51 -24.23 -15.58
N SER A 52 -4.28 -24.82 -16.75
CA SER A 52 -3.67 -26.13 -16.91
C SER A 52 -2.40 -26.05 -17.75
N ILE A 53 -1.48 -26.97 -17.52
CA ILE A 53 -0.23 -27.06 -18.29
C ILE A 53 -0.56 -27.16 -19.79
N LYS A 54 -1.52 -27.99 -20.14
CA LYS A 54 -1.95 -28.23 -21.54
C LYS A 54 -2.42 -26.91 -22.20
N ASN A 55 -3.29 -26.14 -21.53
CA ASN A 55 -3.81 -24.89 -22.07
C ASN A 55 -2.72 -23.83 -22.21
N LEU A 56 -1.85 -23.73 -21.23
CA LEU A 56 -0.73 -22.79 -21.29
C LEU A 56 0.22 -23.13 -22.43
N VAL A 57 0.63 -24.39 -22.56
CA VAL A 57 1.52 -24.86 -23.64
C VAL A 57 0.89 -24.64 -25.01
N ASN A 58 -0.40 -24.96 -25.18
CA ASN A 58 -1.11 -24.74 -26.43
C ASN A 58 -1.16 -23.27 -26.82
N THR A 59 -1.46 -22.39 -25.85
CA THR A 59 -1.52 -20.94 -26.08
C THR A 59 -0.14 -20.34 -26.38
N LEU A 60 0.90 -20.79 -25.69
CA LEU A 60 2.28 -20.40 -25.99
C LEU A 60 2.69 -20.85 -27.40
N ASN A 61 2.46 -22.11 -27.74
CA ASN A 61 2.77 -22.64 -29.08
C ASN A 61 2.02 -21.90 -30.19
N LEU A 62 0.75 -21.55 -29.94
CA LEU A 62 -0.04 -20.73 -30.88
C LEU A 62 0.65 -19.38 -31.14
N LEU A 63 1.07 -18.66 -30.09
CA LEU A 63 1.72 -17.35 -30.24
C LEU A 63 3.15 -17.45 -30.78
N ILE A 64 3.87 -18.54 -30.50
CA ILE A 64 5.21 -18.75 -31.04
C ILE A 64 5.14 -19.05 -32.53
N LYS A 65 4.26 -19.96 -32.95
CA LYS A 65 4.15 -20.40 -34.36
C LYS A 65 3.43 -19.41 -35.26
N ASN A 66 2.47 -18.63 -34.71
CA ASN A 66 1.70 -17.65 -35.47
C ASN A 66 2.23 -16.24 -35.24
N SER A 67 3.20 -15.82 -36.04
CA SER A 67 3.80 -14.49 -35.96
C SER A 67 2.81 -13.36 -36.19
N ASN A 68 1.87 -13.54 -37.11
CA ASN A 68 0.86 -12.53 -37.45
C ASN A 68 -0.09 -12.28 -36.27
N LEU A 69 -0.56 -13.34 -35.61
CA LEU A 69 -1.39 -13.21 -34.41
C LEU A 69 -0.60 -12.53 -33.26
N ARG A 70 0.65 -12.92 -33.08
CA ARG A 70 1.53 -12.32 -32.06
C ARG A 70 1.74 -10.82 -32.32
N LEU A 71 2.11 -10.44 -33.53
CA LEU A 71 2.29 -9.04 -33.91
C LEU A 71 0.99 -8.24 -33.77
N LYS A 72 -0.15 -8.81 -34.16
CA LYS A 72 -1.46 -8.18 -33.96
C LYS A 72 -1.69 -7.85 -32.48
N LEU A 73 -1.51 -8.80 -31.58
CA LEU A 73 -1.68 -8.58 -30.14
C LEU A 73 -0.70 -7.53 -29.61
N GLN A 74 0.56 -7.57 -30.02
CA GLN A 74 1.59 -6.61 -29.63
C GLN A 74 1.22 -5.18 -30.07
N THR A 75 0.78 -5.02 -31.32
CA THR A 75 0.38 -3.72 -31.84
C THR A 75 -0.87 -3.19 -31.12
N LEU A 76 -1.88 -4.04 -30.93
CA LEU A 76 -3.11 -3.65 -30.23
C LEU A 76 -2.86 -3.31 -28.77
N SER A 77 -2.01 -4.07 -28.08
CA SER A 77 -1.61 -3.77 -26.69
C SER A 77 -1.07 -2.36 -26.52
N ILE A 78 -0.22 -1.89 -27.45
CA ILE A 78 0.29 -0.51 -27.42
C ILE A 78 -0.81 0.49 -27.81
N LYS A 79 -1.50 0.22 -28.93
CA LYS A 79 -2.48 1.14 -29.49
C LYS A 79 -3.63 1.42 -28.53
N ASN A 80 -4.11 0.39 -27.85
CA ASN A 80 -5.27 0.47 -26.98
C ASN A 80 -4.89 0.72 -25.49
N PHE A 81 -3.58 0.83 -25.17
CA PHE A 81 -3.15 1.03 -23.79
C PHE A 81 -3.56 2.41 -23.28
N TYR A 82 -4.41 2.43 -22.24
CA TYR A 82 -4.94 3.66 -21.66
C TYR A 82 -4.55 3.87 -20.18
N LEU A 83 -4.04 2.84 -19.49
CA LEU A 83 -3.70 2.90 -18.06
C LEU A 83 -2.39 3.67 -17.80
N THR A 84 -2.30 4.87 -18.39
CA THR A 84 -1.17 5.77 -18.17
C THR A 84 -1.25 6.47 -16.82
N HIS A 85 -0.12 6.99 -16.32
CA HIS A 85 -0.13 7.81 -15.11
C HIS A 85 -1.12 8.97 -15.15
N ASN A 86 -1.18 9.68 -16.28
CA ASN A 86 -2.09 10.81 -16.46
C ASN A 86 -3.56 10.37 -16.38
N TYR A 87 -3.91 9.28 -17.03
CA TYR A 87 -5.28 8.75 -16.98
C TYR A 87 -5.67 8.36 -15.55
N VAL A 88 -4.82 7.60 -14.87
CA VAL A 88 -5.09 7.13 -13.50
C VAL A 88 -5.15 8.31 -12.53
N SER A 89 -4.23 9.27 -12.63
CA SER A 89 -4.25 10.48 -11.80
C SER A 89 -5.53 11.29 -11.99
N SER A 90 -5.94 11.52 -13.25
CA SER A 90 -7.17 12.24 -13.57
C SER A 90 -8.41 11.53 -13.02
N LYS A 91 -8.47 10.19 -13.14
CA LYS A 91 -9.55 9.40 -12.54
C LYS A 91 -9.62 9.53 -11.02
N ILE A 92 -8.46 9.42 -10.36
CA ILE A 92 -8.37 9.58 -8.90
C ILE A 92 -8.81 10.99 -8.49
N ASP A 93 -8.37 12.01 -9.20
CA ASP A 93 -8.74 13.39 -8.91
C ASP A 93 -10.24 13.64 -9.12
N ASN A 94 -10.84 13.10 -10.18
CA ASN A 94 -12.28 13.16 -10.37
C ASN A 94 -13.04 12.52 -9.21
N TYR A 95 -12.66 11.32 -8.77
CA TYR A 95 -13.27 10.69 -7.59
C TYR A 95 -13.08 11.51 -6.31
N ARG A 96 -11.91 12.14 -6.14
CA ARG A 96 -11.67 13.06 -5.01
C ARG A 96 -12.58 14.27 -5.06
N PHE A 97 -12.73 14.89 -6.22
CA PHE A 97 -13.64 16.04 -6.40
C PHE A 97 -15.09 15.67 -6.12
N GLU A 98 -15.56 14.53 -6.64
CA GLU A 98 -16.90 14.03 -6.34
C GLU A 98 -17.10 13.83 -4.82
N LYS A 99 -16.16 13.17 -4.15
CA LYS A 99 -16.23 12.93 -2.70
C LYS A 99 -16.13 14.22 -1.88
N LEU A 100 -15.27 15.15 -2.28
CA LEU A 100 -15.16 16.46 -1.64
C LEU A 100 -16.47 17.26 -1.78
N ASN A 101 -17.11 17.23 -2.93
CA ASN A 101 -18.39 17.90 -3.16
C ASN A 101 -19.53 17.27 -2.33
N LEU A 102 -19.54 15.94 -2.17
CA LEU A 102 -20.50 15.23 -1.34
C LEU A 102 -20.30 15.51 0.16
N ASN A 103 -19.06 15.77 0.60
CA ASN A 103 -18.67 15.87 2.00
C ASN A 103 -18.24 17.29 2.44
N LYS A 104 -18.64 18.33 1.72
CA LYS A 104 -18.26 19.74 2.02
C LYS A 104 -18.41 20.14 3.50
N LYS A 105 -19.46 19.63 4.18
CA LYS A 105 -19.71 19.93 5.60
C LYS A 105 -18.68 19.30 6.57
N ILE A 106 -18.09 18.18 6.20
CA ILE A 106 -17.11 17.46 7.05
C ILE A 106 -15.72 18.11 6.95
N PHE A 107 -15.33 18.53 5.76
CA PHE A 107 -14.02 19.16 5.52
C PHE A 107 -13.90 20.59 6.06
N LEU A 108 -14.99 21.36 6.08
CA LEU A 108 -15.00 22.72 6.63
C LEU A 108 -14.72 22.74 8.15
N LYS A 109 -15.14 21.71 8.89
CA LYS A 109 -14.82 21.60 10.34
C LYS A 109 -13.36 21.23 10.62
N LEU A 110 -12.66 20.60 9.70
CA LEU A 110 -11.24 20.21 9.85
C LEU A 110 -10.26 21.35 9.50
N LYS A 111 -10.71 22.37 8.76
CA LYS A 111 -9.85 23.50 8.36
C LYS A 111 -9.50 24.49 9.47
N GLU A 112 -10.22 24.45 10.57
CA GLU A 112 -10.09 25.51 11.62
C GLU A 112 -9.09 25.17 12.73
N LYS A 113 -8.57 23.93 12.80
CA LYS A 113 -7.65 23.56 13.88
C LYS A 113 -6.44 22.80 13.34
N ASN A 114 -5.27 23.40 13.51
CA ASN A 114 -4.01 22.69 13.32
C ASN A 114 -3.85 21.66 14.44
N LEU A 115 -3.84 20.37 14.07
CA LEU A 115 -3.72 19.28 15.02
C LEU A 115 -2.26 18.93 15.28
N ARG A 116 -1.97 18.49 16.48
CA ARG A 116 -0.73 17.81 16.83
C ARG A 116 -0.91 16.32 16.56
N ILE A 117 -0.20 15.80 15.59
CA ILE A 117 -0.30 14.39 15.15
C ILE A 117 0.98 13.66 15.51
N LEU A 118 0.88 12.63 16.34
CA LEU A 118 1.95 11.67 16.53
C LEU A 118 1.75 10.50 15.55
N HIS A 119 2.59 10.45 14.52
CA HIS A 119 2.52 9.42 13.49
C HIS A 119 3.52 8.30 13.79
N VAL A 120 3.00 7.17 14.26
CA VAL A 120 3.76 6.00 14.69
C VAL A 120 3.78 4.97 13.56
N THR A 121 4.92 4.79 12.92
CA THR A 121 5.09 3.83 11.83
C THR A 121 6.57 3.56 11.57
N ASN A 122 6.89 2.56 10.77
CA ASN A 122 8.27 2.31 10.37
C ASN A 122 8.70 3.29 9.26
N PHE A 123 9.52 4.28 9.61
CA PHE A 123 10.07 5.24 8.64
C PHE A 123 11.33 4.73 7.94
N ASN A 124 11.93 3.64 8.39
CA ASN A 124 13.14 3.04 7.85
C ASN A 124 14.36 3.98 7.82
N GLU A 125 14.52 4.82 8.85
CA GLU A 125 15.64 5.78 8.95
C GLU A 125 17.00 5.08 8.98
N ARG A 126 17.06 3.87 9.59
CA ARG A 126 18.27 3.01 9.63
C ARG A 126 18.75 2.53 8.25
N LEU A 127 18.03 2.80 7.19
CA LEU A 127 18.35 2.37 5.82
C LEU A 127 18.90 3.51 4.96
N ASP A 128 19.41 4.58 5.59
CA ASP A 128 20.15 5.67 4.97
C ASP A 128 19.43 6.26 3.74
N GLY A 129 18.13 6.47 3.86
CA GLY A 129 17.29 7.06 2.81
C GLY A 129 16.82 6.10 1.72
N ARG A 130 17.33 4.86 1.64
CA ARG A 130 16.96 3.89 0.60
C ARG A 130 15.46 3.66 0.47
N LEU A 131 14.72 3.72 1.59
CA LEU A 131 13.26 3.58 1.62
C LEU A 131 12.56 4.89 2.04
N PHE A 132 13.14 6.03 1.72
CA PHE A 132 12.59 7.34 2.08
C PHE A 132 11.15 7.53 1.59
N PHE A 133 10.83 7.09 0.38
CA PHE A 133 9.50 7.24 -0.23
C PHE A 133 8.49 6.14 0.16
N ASN A 134 8.66 5.50 1.31
CA ASN A 134 7.69 4.53 1.80
C ASN A 134 6.32 5.18 2.12
N THR A 135 5.28 4.37 2.24
CA THR A 135 3.90 4.84 2.48
C THR A 135 3.78 5.65 3.78
N GLY A 136 4.45 5.22 4.84
CA GLY A 136 4.48 5.96 6.11
C GLY A 136 4.99 7.39 5.93
N ARG A 137 6.10 7.57 5.20
CA ARG A 137 6.66 8.90 4.93
C ARG A 137 5.72 9.76 4.07
N ARG A 138 5.07 9.16 3.07
CA ARG A 138 4.12 9.88 2.21
C ARG A 138 2.91 10.38 2.99
N ILE A 139 2.35 9.54 3.86
CA ILE A 139 1.24 9.93 4.75
C ILE A 139 1.68 11.02 5.72
N ASN A 140 2.86 10.87 6.34
CA ASN A 140 3.43 11.88 7.23
C ASN A 140 3.55 13.25 6.56
N ASN A 141 4.11 13.28 5.36
CA ASN A 141 4.25 14.51 4.56
C ASN A 141 2.89 15.08 4.15
N GLY A 142 1.88 14.21 3.92
CA GLY A 142 0.50 14.63 3.68
C GLY A 142 -0.08 15.43 4.85
N PHE A 143 0.11 14.95 6.08
CA PHE A 143 -0.33 15.68 7.28
C PHE A 143 0.38 17.04 7.42
N ILE A 144 1.69 17.10 7.16
CA ILE A 144 2.46 18.35 7.20
C ILE A 144 1.92 19.36 6.16
N ARG A 145 1.67 18.88 4.92
CA ARG A 145 1.11 19.74 3.84
C ARG A 145 -0.29 20.26 4.14
N LEU A 146 -1.05 19.54 4.94
CA LEU A 146 -2.35 19.98 5.44
C LEU A 146 -2.25 21.00 6.59
N GLY A 147 -1.03 21.39 6.99
CA GLY A 147 -0.78 22.39 8.02
C GLY A 147 -0.80 21.86 9.46
N HIS A 148 -0.77 20.54 9.64
CA HIS A 148 -0.71 19.95 10.97
C HIS A 148 0.72 19.94 11.52
N SER A 149 0.85 20.03 12.85
CA SER A 149 2.11 19.76 13.54
C SER A 149 2.29 18.26 13.66
N VAL A 150 3.35 17.70 13.04
CA VAL A 150 3.51 16.25 12.95
C VAL A 150 4.83 15.82 13.56
N LEU A 151 4.76 14.91 14.54
CA LEU A 151 5.91 14.22 15.10
C LEU A 151 5.92 12.77 14.59
N GLY A 152 6.96 12.41 13.82
CA GLY A 152 7.18 11.04 13.37
C GLY A 152 7.83 10.20 14.48
N PHE A 153 7.33 8.98 14.68
CA PHE A 153 7.86 8.00 15.63
C PHE A 153 8.11 6.67 14.92
N SER A 154 9.37 6.34 14.67
CA SER A 154 9.73 5.12 13.94
C SER A 154 9.96 3.95 14.90
N ASP A 155 8.98 3.05 14.99
CA ASP A 155 8.96 1.93 15.92
C ASP A 155 10.16 0.99 15.74
N ARG A 156 10.42 0.55 14.51
CA ARG A 156 11.51 -0.40 14.22
C ARG A 156 12.89 0.21 14.31
N ASP A 157 13.03 1.49 13.99
CA ASP A 157 14.31 2.18 14.11
C ASP A 157 14.66 2.40 15.58
N ILE A 158 13.70 2.85 16.40
CA ILE A 158 13.87 3.01 17.84
C ILE A 158 14.24 1.67 18.49
N GLN A 159 13.50 0.59 18.19
CA GLN A 159 13.81 -0.74 18.70
C GLN A 159 15.24 -1.15 18.34
N LYS A 160 15.65 -0.95 17.10
CA LYS A 160 16.97 -1.37 16.63
C LYS A 160 18.10 -0.58 17.27
N TYR A 161 17.95 0.74 17.41
CA TYR A 161 19.00 1.61 17.95
C TYR A 161 19.15 1.53 19.46
N TYR A 162 18.06 1.28 20.19
CA TYR A 162 18.07 1.36 21.66
C TYR A 162 17.95 0.01 22.37
N LYS A 163 17.99 -1.12 21.66
CA LYS A 163 18.05 -2.43 22.29
C LYS A 163 19.34 -2.57 23.10
N SER A 164 19.25 -3.28 24.22
CA SER A 164 20.37 -3.50 25.14
C SER A 164 20.42 -4.96 25.60
N ILE A 165 21.47 -5.32 26.32
CA ILE A 165 21.58 -6.67 26.92
C ILE A 165 20.41 -6.98 27.87
N ARG A 166 19.86 -5.95 28.55
CA ARG A 166 18.72 -6.09 29.46
C ARG A 166 17.36 -6.02 28.74
N ASP A 167 17.31 -5.49 27.51
CA ASP A 167 16.13 -5.43 26.64
C ASP A 167 16.55 -5.86 25.23
N PHE A 168 16.87 -7.13 25.09
CA PHE A 168 17.39 -7.71 23.84
C PHE A 168 16.41 -7.55 22.66
N LYS A 169 15.10 -7.56 22.96
CA LYS A 169 14.05 -7.31 21.97
C LYS A 169 13.79 -5.83 21.73
N GLY A 170 14.27 -4.93 22.56
CA GLY A 170 14.04 -3.48 22.48
C GLY A 170 12.59 -3.05 22.68
N SER A 171 11.72 -3.94 23.16
CA SER A 171 10.30 -3.67 23.33
C SER A 171 9.97 -2.81 24.53
N LYS A 172 10.71 -2.97 25.62
CA LYS A 172 10.56 -2.14 26.83
C LYS A 172 10.93 -0.69 26.53
N VAL A 173 12.09 -0.48 25.91
CA VAL A 173 12.56 0.87 25.52
C VAL A 173 11.62 1.51 24.52
N LEU A 174 11.11 0.74 23.55
CA LEU A 174 10.13 1.24 22.58
C LEU A 174 8.87 1.79 23.28
N ASN A 175 8.32 1.03 24.22
CA ASN A 175 7.13 1.42 24.99
C ASN A 175 7.37 2.64 25.85
N ASP A 176 8.46 2.65 26.62
CA ASP A 176 8.81 3.77 27.50
C ASP A 176 9.00 5.06 26.68
N LYS A 177 9.65 4.97 25.52
CA LYS A 177 9.81 6.11 24.62
C LYS A 177 8.47 6.57 24.04
N LEU A 178 7.60 5.67 23.63
CA LEU A 178 6.29 6.02 23.09
C LEU A 178 5.42 6.72 24.14
N LYS A 179 5.35 6.20 25.36
CA LYS A 179 4.65 6.83 26.49
C LYS A 179 5.18 8.23 26.79
N LYS A 180 6.50 8.38 26.93
CA LYS A 180 7.16 9.68 27.16
C LYS A 180 6.91 10.65 26.00
N THR A 181 6.90 10.16 24.77
CA THR A 181 6.61 10.98 23.59
C THR A 181 5.16 11.49 23.61
N CYS A 182 4.18 10.64 23.92
CA CYS A 182 2.79 11.05 24.09
C CYS A 182 2.64 12.08 25.21
N TYR A 183 3.26 11.83 26.36
CA TYR A 183 3.21 12.73 27.51
C TYR A 183 3.78 14.12 27.21
N ASN A 184 4.93 14.18 26.55
CA ASN A 184 5.63 15.44 26.25
C ASN A 184 4.96 16.19 25.08
N TYR A 185 4.61 15.48 24.00
CA TYR A 185 4.08 16.07 22.78
C TYR A 185 2.59 16.41 22.90
N LYS A 186 1.85 15.68 23.75
CA LYS A 186 0.40 15.82 23.97
C LYS A 186 -0.37 15.86 22.64
N PRO A 187 -0.34 14.78 21.83
CA PRO A 187 -0.94 14.78 20.52
C PRO A 187 -2.47 14.85 20.62
N ASP A 188 -3.11 15.55 19.69
CA ASP A 188 -4.56 15.49 19.51
C ASP A 188 -4.95 14.15 18.89
N ILE A 189 -4.08 13.61 18.01
CA ILE A 189 -4.28 12.31 17.34
C ILE A 189 -2.97 11.51 17.33
N VAL A 190 -3.06 10.23 17.68
CA VAL A 190 -2.02 9.23 17.42
C VAL A 190 -2.45 8.41 16.22
N VAL A 191 -1.66 8.45 15.15
CA VAL A 191 -1.90 7.69 13.91
C VAL A 191 -0.92 6.52 13.86
N ILE A 192 -1.43 5.29 13.94
CA ILE A 192 -0.62 4.09 13.94
C ILE A 192 -0.66 3.46 12.54
N GLY A 193 0.52 3.36 11.91
CA GLY A 193 0.70 2.65 10.65
C GLY A 193 1.21 1.23 10.86
N HIS A 194 2.01 0.72 9.94
CA HIS A 194 2.71 -0.56 10.05
C HIS A 194 3.69 -0.59 11.24
N ALA A 195 3.18 -0.39 12.44
CA ALA A 195 3.90 -0.40 13.71
C ALA A 195 3.66 -1.73 14.43
N ASP A 196 4.16 -2.81 13.84
CA ASP A 196 3.90 -4.20 14.24
C ASP A 196 4.40 -4.54 15.64
N LEU A 197 5.33 -3.74 16.15
CA LEU A 197 5.96 -3.95 17.44
C LEU A 197 5.14 -3.42 18.63
N ILE A 198 4.07 -2.66 18.34
CA ILE A 198 3.19 -2.09 19.36
C ILE A 198 1.99 -3.00 19.55
N SER A 199 1.84 -3.56 20.72
CA SER A 199 0.75 -4.48 21.06
C SER A 199 -0.55 -3.75 21.38
N LYS A 200 -1.68 -4.49 21.35
CA LYS A 200 -2.98 -3.99 21.80
C LYS A 200 -2.92 -3.45 23.23
N LYS A 201 -2.34 -4.20 24.16
CA LYS A 201 -2.19 -3.79 25.57
C LYS A 201 -1.50 -2.44 25.70
N GLN A 202 -0.45 -2.20 24.93
CA GLN A 202 0.29 -0.92 24.95
C GLN A 202 -0.57 0.24 24.45
N ILE A 203 -1.44 0.00 23.47
CA ILE A 203 -2.36 1.02 22.95
C ILE A 203 -3.45 1.32 23.99
N GLU A 204 -3.96 0.29 24.67
CA GLU A 204 -4.94 0.45 25.75
C GLU A 204 -4.36 1.29 26.88
N GLU A 205 -3.16 0.96 27.38
CA GLU A 205 -2.45 1.76 28.38
C GLU A 205 -2.25 3.23 27.92
N LEU A 206 -1.87 3.44 26.67
CA LEU A 206 -1.71 4.80 26.14
C LEU A 206 -3.04 5.58 26.06
N LYS A 207 -4.14 4.91 25.74
CA LYS A 207 -5.48 5.52 25.72
C LYS A 207 -5.92 5.94 27.15
N GLU A 208 -5.67 5.08 28.14
CA GLU A 208 -5.97 5.38 29.54
C GLU A 208 -5.14 6.58 30.05
N GLU A 209 -3.85 6.63 29.73
CA GLU A 209 -2.96 7.73 30.12
C GLU A 209 -3.24 9.04 29.34
N ASN A 210 -3.90 8.97 28.17
CA ASN A 210 -4.15 10.11 27.29
C ASN A 210 -5.63 10.19 26.85
N PRO A 211 -6.59 10.41 27.76
CA PRO A 211 -8.03 10.27 27.48
C PRO A 211 -8.56 11.27 26.43
N ASN A 212 -7.89 12.39 26.25
CA ASN A 212 -8.25 13.43 25.27
C ASN A 212 -7.67 13.18 23.87
N THR A 213 -6.74 12.22 23.72
CA THR A 213 -6.08 11.89 22.47
C THR A 213 -6.92 10.87 21.68
N LYS A 214 -7.13 11.13 20.40
CA LYS A 214 -7.77 10.16 19.51
C LYS A 214 -6.72 9.20 18.94
N PHE A 215 -7.10 7.93 18.82
CA PHE A 215 -6.23 6.90 18.23
C PHE A 215 -6.86 6.39 16.95
N CYS A 216 -6.10 6.32 15.88
CA CYS A 216 -6.52 5.73 14.61
C CYS A 216 -5.40 4.90 14.01
N GLN A 217 -5.76 3.98 13.14
CA GLN A 217 -4.83 3.09 12.46
C GLN A 217 -5.08 3.12 10.95
N TRP A 218 -3.99 3.07 10.18
CA TRP A 218 -4.04 2.74 8.77
C TRP A 218 -3.29 1.44 8.50
N PHE A 219 -3.75 0.71 7.50
CA PHE A 219 -3.17 -0.57 7.11
C PHE A 219 -3.28 -0.73 5.60
N LEU A 220 -2.30 -1.40 4.97
CA LEU A 220 -2.24 -1.54 3.51
C LEU A 220 -2.84 -2.86 3.02
N ASP A 221 -2.80 -3.89 3.88
CA ASP A 221 -3.29 -5.21 3.51
C ASP A 221 -4.79 -5.37 3.81
N PRO A 222 -5.49 -6.23 3.09
CA PRO A 222 -6.92 -6.46 3.30
C PRO A 222 -7.21 -6.97 4.72
N LEU A 223 -8.13 -6.32 5.44
CA LEU A 223 -8.59 -6.75 6.75
C LEU A 223 -9.78 -7.73 6.70
N ASN A 224 -10.22 -8.12 5.51
CA ASN A 224 -11.30 -9.08 5.28
C ASN A 224 -10.83 -10.52 5.06
N LYS A 225 -9.52 -10.74 4.90
CA LYS A 225 -8.93 -12.08 4.68
C LYS A 225 -8.15 -12.51 5.92
N LYS A 226 -8.33 -13.76 6.34
CA LYS A 226 -7.54 -14.37 7.40
C LYS A 226 -6.08 -14.52 6.92
N GLY A 227 -5.18 -13.78 7.51
CA GLY A 227 -3.74 -13.83 7.28
C GLY A 227 -3.01 -13.63 8.60
N PRO A 228 -1.68 -13.81 8.64
CA PRO A 228 -0.90 -13.75 9.88
C PRO A 228 -1.04 -12.42 10.63
N ASP A 229 -1.33 -11.35 9.91
CA ASP A 229 -1.47 -10.01 10.46
C ASP A 229 -2.92 -9.56 10.69
N PHE A 230 -3.89 -10.30 10.17
CA PHE A 230 -5.30 -9.96 10.23
C PHE A 230 -5.81 -9.81 11.67
N GLU A 231 -5.66 -10.85 12.50
CA GLU A 231 -6.14 -10.86 13.87
C GLU A 231 -5.43 -9.80 14.72
N ARG A 232 -4.11 -9.66 14.54
CA ARG A 232 -3.33 -8.65 15.25
C ARG A 232 -3.80 -7.23 14.93
N ASN A 233 -3.97 -6.90 13.66
CA ASN A 233 -4.28 -5.53 13.24
C ASN A 233 -5.76 -5.19 13.40
N LYS A 234 -6.68 -6.14 13.14
CA LYS A 234 -8.13 -5.93 13.30
C LYS A 234 -8.54 -5.69 14.76
N LYS A 235 -7.85 -6.34 15.71
CA LYS A 235 -8.19 -6.28 17.14
C LYS A 235 -7.35 -5.27 17.93
N ARG A 236 -6.46 -4.52 17.27
CA ARG A 236 -5.47 -3.68 17.95
C ARG A 236 -6.03 -2.33 18.39
N ILE A 237 -6.97 -1.75 17.64
CA ILE A 237 -7.60 -0.45 17.96
C ILE A 237 -9.10 -0.59 18.20
#